data_38a08cf05ec1ed95f656442f060fef84
#
_entry.id   38a08cf05ec1ed95f656442f060fef84
#
_cell.length_a   1.000
_cell.length_b   1.000
_cell.length_c   1.000
_cell.angle_alpha   90.00
_cell.angle_beta   90.00
_cell.angle_gamma   90.00
#
_symmetry.space_group_name_H-M   'P 1'
#
loop_
_entity.id
_entity.type
_entity.pdbx_description
1 polymer ?
#
loop_
_entity_poly.entity_id
_entity_poly.type
_entity_poly.pdbx_seq_one_letter_code
_entity_poly.pdbx_strand_id
1 'polypeptide(L)'
;MDSMTIIAVASIVIAGFTIGIGTMIPALAEGRAVATALSSLAQQPDASATITRTLFVGLAMIESTAIYCFVVSMILIFANPFWNHVIAQAAGK
;
A
#
# COMPACT_ATOMS: atom_id res chain seq x y z
N MET A 1 18.28 -8.18 -23.29
CA MET A 1 18.41 -7.56 -21.97
C MET A 1 19.25 -8.46 -21.06
N ASP A 2 20.16 -7.90 -20.33
CA ASP A 2 20.93 -8.67 -19.36
C ASP A 2 20.13 -8.88 -18.08
N SER A 3 20.68 -9.69 -17.16
CA SER A 3 19.99 -10.04 -15.93
C SER A 3 19.71 -8.82 -15.05
N MET A 4 20.62 -7.85 -15.01
CA MET A 4 20.43 -6.63 -14.22
C MET A 4 19.27 -5.79 -14.75
N THR A 5 19.20 -5.63 -16.07
CA THR A 5 18.12 -4.87 -16.69
C THR A 5 16.77 -5.54 -16.45
N ILE A 6 16.71 -6.86 -16.60
CA ILE A 6 15.48 -7.62 -16.35
C ILE A 6 14.99 -7.43 -14.91
N ILE A 7 15.89 -7.58 -13.94
CA ILE A 7 15.53 -7.40 -12.52
C ILE A 7 15.11 -5.97 -12.25
N ALA A 8 15.81 -4.99 -12.80
CA ALA A 8 15.48 -3.58 -12.60
C ALA A 8 14.09 -3.26 -13.14
N VAL A 9 13.80 -3.65 -14.37
CA VAL A 9 12.50 -3.40 -15.01
C VAL A 9 11.39 -4.13 -14.26
N ALA A 10 11.59 -5.41 -13.95
CA ALA A 10 10.60 -6.21 -13.23
C ALA A 10 10.31 -5.60 -11.86
N SER A 11 11.34 -5.19 -11.14
CA SER A 11 11.18 -4.60 -9.80
C SER A 11 10.42 -3.29 -9.85
N ILE A 12 10.74 -2.40 -10.80
CA ILE A 12 10.07 -1.12 -10.94
C ILE A 12 8.60 -1.30 -11.33
N VAL A 13 8.34 -2.18 -12.28
CA VAL A 13 6.97 -2.43 -12.75
C VAL A 13 6.13 -3.03 -11.62
N ILE A 14 6.66 -4.04 -10.94
CA ILE A 14 5.92 -4.69 -9.84
C ILE A 14 5.75 -3.74 -8.65
N ALA A 15 6.76 -2.91 -8.34
CA ALA A 15 6.63 -1.91 -7.27
C ALA A 15 5.51 -0.93 -7.59
N GLY A 16 5.42 -0.47 -8.83
CA GLY A 16 4.34 0.40 -9.26
C GLY A 16 2.97 -0.25 -9.17
N PHE A 17 2.83 -1.49 -9.64
CA PHE A 17 1.58 -2.24 -9.54
C PHE A 17 1.21 -2.53 -8.09
N THR A 18 2.18 -2.88 -7.26
CA THR A 18 1.95 -3.17 -5.84
C THR A 18 1.35 -1.96 -5.14
N ILE A 19 1.95 -0.79 -5.28
CA ILE A 19 1.44 0.40 -4.61
C ILE A 19 0.14 0.89 -5.25
N GLY A 20 0.03 0.85 -6.57
CA GLY A 20 -1.16 1.29 -7.28
C GLY A 20 -2.39 0.44 -6.96
N ILE A 21 -2.29 -0.86 -7.16
CA ILE A 21 -3.40 -1.79 -6.91
C ILE A 21 -3.61 -1.99 -5.41
N GLY A 22 -2.51 -2.10 -4.66
CA GLY A 22 -2.57 -2.33 -3.22
C GLY A 22 -3.19 -1.18 -2.43
N THR A 23 -3.18 0.05 -2.95
CA THR A 23 -3.83 1.19 -2.32
C THR A 23 -5.22 1.47 -2.86
N MET A 24 -5.56 0.96 -4.04
CA MET A 24 -6.85 1.20 -4.67
C MET A 24 -8.00 0.64 -3.82
N ILE A 25 -7.90 -0.60 -3.38
CA ILE A 25 -8.96 -1.24 -2.60
C ILE A 25 -9.12 -0.61 -1.22
N PRO A 26 -8.04 -0.36 -0.45
CA PRO A 26 -8.16 0.41 0.80
C PRO A 26 -8.77 1.79 0.59
N ALA A 27 -8.42 2.49 -0.48
CA ALA A 27 -8.99 3.81 -0.77
C ALA A 27 -10.50 3.74 -0.99
N LEU A 28 -10.97 2.72 -1.72
CA LEU A 28 -12.40 2.49 -1.92
C LEU A 28 -13.09 2.15 -0.60
N ALA A 29 -12.47 1.32 0.23
CA ALA A 29 -13.02 0.96 1.54
C ALA A 29 -13.11 2.18 2.45
N GLU A 30 -12.09 3.03 2.46
CA GLU A 30 -12.09 4.28 3.23
C GLU A 30 -13.21 5.21 2.77
N GLY A 31 -13.37 5.37 1.46
CA GLY A 31 -14.43 6.18 0.88
C GLY A 31 -15.82 5.70 1.30
N ARG A 32 -16.05 4.40 1.27
CA ARG A 32 -17.31 3.80 1.71
C ARG A 32 -17.55 4.00 3.21
N ALA A 33 -16.50 3.81 4.01
CA ALA A 33 -16.59 3.99 5.46
C ALA A 33 -16.96 5.42 5.80
N VAL A 34 -16.31 6.40 5.16
CA VAL A 34 -16.58 7.82 5.38
C VAL A 34 -18.02 8.16 4.96
N ALA A 35 -18.45 7.70 3.79
CA ALA A 35 -19.81 7.95 3.30
C ALA A 35 -20.87 7.39 4.26
N THR A 36 -20.67 6.16 4.74
CA THR A 36 -21.57 5.53 5.69
C THR A 36 -21.58 6.28 7.03
N ALA A 37 -20.40 6.69 7.49
CA ALA A 37 -20.27 7.45 8.75
C ALA A 37 -21.01 8.78 8.67
N LEU A 38 -20.88 9.50 7.55
CA LEU A 38 -21.56 10.78 7.35
C LEU A 38 -23.08 10.61 7.33
N SER A 39 -23.58 9.56 6.67
CA SER A 39 -25.01 9.23 6.70
C SER A 39 -25.50 8.93 8.11
N SER A 40 -24.71 8.15 8.86
CA SER A 40 -25.06 7.80 10.23
C SER A 40 -25.06 9.01 11.15
N LEU A 41 -24.09 9.93 10.98
CA LEU A 41 -24.05 11.18 11.74
C LEU A 41 -25.25 12.04 11.48
N ALA A 42 -25.71 12.10 10.23
CA ALA A 42 -26.90 12.88 9.86
C ALA A 42 -28.17 12.31 10.51
N GLN A 43 -28.24 10.98 10.63
CA GLN A 43 -29.39 10.31 11.23
C GLN A 43 -29.34 10.25 12.76
N GLN A 44 -28.12 10.17 13.33
CA GLN A 44 -27.91 10.01 14.76
C GLN A 44 -26.84 10.97 15.26
N PRO A 45 -27.16 12.29 15.31
CA PRO A 45 -26.15 13.27 15.76
C PRO A 45 -25.68 13.05 17.19
N ASP A 46 -26.51 12.44 18.02
CA ASP A 46 -26.15 12.14 19.43
C ASP A 46 -25.05 11.09 19.54
N ALA A 47 -24.86 10.27 18.50
CA ALA A 47 -23.83 9.25 18.48
C ALA A 47 -22.50 9.73 17.85
N SER A 48 -22.34 11.02 17.63
CA SER A 48 -21.20 11.56 16.90
C SER A 48 -19.85 11.16 17.48
N ALA A 49 -19.70 11.17 18.81
CA ALA A 49 -18.45 10.80 19.45
C ALA A 49 -18.08 9.32 19.18
N THR A 50 -19.05 8.42 19.27
CA THR A 50 -18.84 6.99 19.02
C THR A 50 -18.54 6.72 17.56
N ILE A 51 -19.31 7.34 16.66
CA ILE A 51 -19.15 7.16 15.21
C ILE A 51 -17.76 7.67 14.78
N THR A 52 -17.37 8.86 15.24
CA THR A 52 -16.09 9.45 14.87
C THR A 52 -14.93 8.60 15.36
N ARG A 53 -14.98 8.13 16.60
CA ARG A 53 -13.93 7.30 17.18
C ARG A 53 -13.80 5.98 16.42
N THR A 54 -14.91 5.32 16.16
CA THR A 54 -14.92 4.05 15.42
C THR A 54 -14.39 4.25 14.00
N LEU A 55 -14.80 5.34 13.36
CA LEU A 55 -14.33 5.66 12.01
C LEU A 55 -12.80 5.83 11.97
N PHE A 56 -12.23 6.61 12.89
CA PHE A 56 -10.79 6.81 12.91
C PHE A 56 -10.01 5.53 13.14
N VAL A 57 -10.48 4.67 14.03
CA VAL A 57 -9.83 3.37 14.27
C VAL A 57 -9.93 2.50 13.01
N GLY A 58 -11.09 2.45 12.37
CA GLY A 58 -11.29 1.69 11.15
C GLY A 58 -10.41 2.18 10.01
N LEU A 59 -10.34 3.50 9.82
CA LEU A 59 -9.50 4.10 8.78
C LEU A 59 -8.02 3.81 9.02
N ALA A 60 -7.57 3.86 10.26
CA ALA A 60 -6.19 3.55 10.60
C ALA A 60 -5.84 2.10 10.26
N MET A 61 -6.74 1.16 10.53
CA MET A 61 -6.53 -0.24 10.20
C MET A 61 -6.52 -0.49 8.69
N ILE A 62 -7.41 0.17 7.96
CA ILE A 62 -7.44 0.08 6.49
C ILE A 62 -6.15 0.66 5.90
N GLU A 63 -5.71 1.81 6.41
CA GLU A 63 -4.48 2.47 5.96
C GLU A 63 -3.24 1.61 6.19
N SER A 64 -3.22 0.80 7.25
CA SER A 64 -2.12 -0.13 7.53
C SER A 64 -1.87 -1.07 6.36
N THR A 65 -2.92 -1.52 5.68
CA THR A 65 -2.80 -2.38 4.51
C THR A 65 -2.06 -1.68 3.37
N ALA A 66 -2.38 -0.41 3.13
CA ALA A 66 -1.70 0.40 2.12
C ALA A 66 -0.24 0.63 2.48
N ILE A 67 0.05 0.81 3.76
CA ILE A 67 1.42 0.98 4.25
C ILE A 67 2.25 -0.27 4.01
N TYR A 68 1.68 -1.46 4.20
CA TYR A 68 2.38 -2.71 3.89
C TYR A 68 2.76 -2.78 2.41
N CYS A 69 1.86 -2.43 1.51
CA CYS A 69 2.16 -2.38 0.08
C CYS A 69 3.25 -1.36 -0.24
N PHE A 70 3.22 -0.21 0.41
CA PHE A 70 4.24 0.81 0.27
C PHE A 70 5.61 0.29 0.69
N VAL A 71 5.69 -0.41 1.83
CA VAL A 71 6.95 -0.98 2.32
C VAL A 71 7.51 -1.99 1.33
N VAL A 72 6.67 -2.89 0.82
CA VAL A 72 7.12 -3.87 -0.19
C VAL A 72 7.66 -3.16 -1.43
N SER A 73 6.95 -2.13 -1.91
CA SER A 73 7.41 -1.37 -3.07
C SER A 73 8.75 -0.69 -2.82
N MET A 74 8.94 -0.13 -1.63
CA MET A 74 10.20 0.51 -1.25
C MET A 74 11.35 -0.49 -1.18
N ILE A 75 11.09 -1.69 -0.67
CA ILE A 75 12.10 -2.76 -0.64
C ILE A 75 12.51 -3.13 -2.06
N LEU A 76 11.56 -3.27 -2.98
CA LEU A 76 11.86 -3.64 -4.36
C LEU A 76 12.69 -2.57 -5.08
N ILE A 77 12.49 -1.30 -4.73
CA ILE A 77 13.21 -0.20 -5.39
C ILE A 77 14.57 0.04 -4.75
N PHE A 78 14.64 0.10 -3.41
CA PHE A 78 15.83 0.57 -2.70
C PHE A 78 16.64 -0.51 -2.01
N ALA A 79 16.04 -1.65 -1.68
CA ALA A 79 16.70 -2.69 -0.89
C ALA A 79 16.44 -4.08 -1.48
N ASN A 80 16.42 -4.19 -2.79
CA ASN A 80 16.08 -5.42 -3.50
C ASN A 80 17.20 -6.47 -3.30
N PRO A 81 16.93 -7.60 -2.63
CA PRO A 81 17.94 -8.63 -2.40
C PRO A 81 18.39 -9.32 -3.70
N PHE A 82 17.49 -9.41 -4.68
CA PHE A 82 17.84 -10.02 -5.97
C PHE A 82 18.82 -9.17 -6.78
N TRP A 83 18.73 -7.86 -6.61
CA TRP A 83 19.65 -6.93 -7.23
C TRP A 83 21.09 -7.19 -6.79
N ASN A 84 21.29 -7.33 -5.48
CA ASN A 84 22.59 -7.61 -4.92
C ASN A 84 23.13 -8.97 -5.36
N HIS A 85 22.26 -9.97 -5.46
CA HIS A 85 22.60 -11.30 -5.93
C HIS A 85 23.13 -11.27 -7.38
N VAL A 86 22.45 -10.53 -8.25
CA VAL A 86 22.86 -10.41 -9.65
C VAL A 86 24.18 -9.66 -9.77
N ILE A 87 24.39 -8.61 -8.99
CA ILE A 87 25.66 -7.89 -8.97
C ILE A 87 26.79 -8.84 -8.54
N ALA A 88 26.58 -9.64 -7.50
CA ALA A 88 27.58 -10.60 -7.02
C ALA A 88 27.90 -11.66 -8.08
N GLN A 89 26.90 -12.16 -8.79
CA GLN A 89 27.11 -13.12 -9.89
C GLN A 89 27.91 -12.50 -11.03
N ALA A 90 27.60 -11.27 -11.40
CA ALA A 90 28.32 -10.58 -12.47
C ALA A 90 29.76 -10.31 -12.07
N ALA A 91 30.01 -9.95 -10.82
CA ALA A 91 31.36 -9.69 -10.32
C ALA A 91 32.19 -10.97 -10.18
N GLY A 92 31.53 -12.12 -9.98
CA GLY A 92 32.17 -13.42 -9.85
C GLY A 92 32.61 -14.04 -11.18
N LYS A 93 32.23 -13.41 -12.28
CA LYS A 93 32.67 -13.86 -13.61
C LYS A 93 33.88 -13.08 -14.07
#